data_28e2861c0075d24a77d784f5fc563303
#
_entry.id   28e2861c0075d24a77d784f5fc563303
#
_cell.length_a   1.000
_cell.length_b   1.000
_cell.length_c   1.000
_cell.angle_alpha   90.00
_cell.angle_beta   90.00
_cell.angle_gamma   90.00
#
_symmetry.space_group_name_H-M   'P 1'
#
loop_
_entity.id
_entity.type
_entity.pdbx_description
1 polymer ?
#
loop_
_entity_poly.entity_id
_entity_poly.type
_entity_poly.pdbx_seq_one_letter_code
_entity_poly.pdbx_strand_id
1 'polypeptide(L)'
;MKKEEIRKEYFKLKNKGHTNSQCRKILLAQFGYETTIRTLRRWTNKLNKTEWDLKDKSKKPKLIHYKITPEIENKIIYLRNKTGFGENKLVNYFQNLSHKSINKILNKHKLTNPNPNRRKRIKYVRWQRKHPNSLWQMDISDQKIQGKYCFAVVDDCSRYCLGLFALNQMSTTAIRVILDKLISIHGVPREILTDNGNVFGLRSKHSKFDVWCRRRNIKHIRTAIHSPTTSGKIERFFQTLDKEFIFCNKDAELFRMRYNHFRPHTSLENKTPSEVYFAFHKLF
;
A
#
# COMPACT_ATOMS: atom_id res chain seq x y z
N MET A 1 -11.67 36.37 -27.98
CA MET A 1 -11.53 35.81 -29.34
C MET A 1 -10.62 34.56 -29.35
N LYS A 2 -10.92 33.59 -30.22
CA LYS A 2 -10.03 32.41 -30.40
C LYS A 2 -8.77 32.87 -31.18
N LYS A 3 -7.61 32.25 -30.87
CA LYS A 3 -6.33 32.58 -31.52
C LYS A 3 -6.38 32.48 -33.07
N GLU A 4 -7.23 31.61 -33.56
CA GLU A 4 -7.47 31.44 -34.99
C GLU A 4 -8.09 32.70 -35.63
N GLU A 5 -9.06 33.32 -34.98
CA GLU A 5 -9.71 34.55 -35.42
C GLU A 5 -8.73 35.73 -35.42
N ILE A 6 -7.91 35.85 -34.38
CA ILE A 6 -6.84 36.86 -34.33
C ILE A 6 -5.86 36.71 -35.47
N ARG A 7 -5.50 35.47 -35.83
CA ARG A 7 -4.61 35.23 -37.01
C ARG A 7 -5.30 35.59 -38.30
N LYS A 8 -6.60 35.34 -38.47
CA LYS A 8 -7.36 35.79 -39.65
C LYS A 8 -7.32 37.31 -39.79
N GLU A 9 -7.56 38.03 -38.69
CA GLU A 9 -7.52 39.51 -38.71
C GLU A 9 -6.09 40.03 -38.99
N TYR A 10 -5.06 39.43 -38.41
CA TYR A 10 -3.68 39.77 -38.74
C TYR A 10 -3.41 39.62 -40.22
N PHE A 11 -3.89 38.57 -40.87
CA PHE A 11 -3.67 38.36 -42.29
C PHE A 11 -4.47 39.34 -43.17
N LYS A 12 -5.68 39.74 -42.77
CA LYS A 12 -6.43 40.81 -43.43
C LYS A 12 -5.65 42.13 -43.38
N LEU A 13 -5.06 42.46 -42.23
CA LEU A 13 -4.23 43.66 -42.08
C LEU A 13 -2.96 43.59 -42.95
N LYS A 14 -2.32 42.42 -43.03
CA LYS A 14 -1.17 42.22 -43.92
C LYS A 14 -1.53 42.43 -45.41
N ASN A 15 -2.67 41.91 -45.84
CA ASN A 15 -3.17 42.10 -47.22
C ASN A 15 -3.52 43.57 -47.53
N LYS A 16 -3.84 44.38 -46.50
CA LYS A 16 -4.02 45.83 -46.61
C LYS A 16 -2.70 46.61 -46.62
N GLY A 17 -1.53 45.96 -46.62
CA GLY A 17 -0.22 46.57 -46.69
C GLY A 17 0.37 47.00 -45.33
N HIS A 18 -0.28 46.71 -44.21
CA HIS A 18 0.24 47.13 -42.90
C HIS A 18 1.54 46.40 -42.53
N THR A 19 2.47 47.13 -41.93
CA THR A 19 3.69 46.55 -41.36
C THR A 19 3.40 45.74 -40.10
N ASN A 20 4.28 44.81 -39.70
CA ASN A 20 4.10 44.01 -38.48
C ASN A 20 3.99 44.87 -37.23
N SER A 21 4.66 46.03 -37.19
CA SER A 21 4.56 47.00 -36.10
C SER A 21 3.16 47.63 -35.99
N GLN A 22 2.61 48.03 -37.18
CA GLN A 22 1.22 48.54 -37.25
C GLN A 22 0.20 47.47 -36.89
N CYS A 23 0.35 46.27 -37.46
CA CYS A 23 -0.52 45.14 -37.11
C CYS A 23 -0.53 44.86 -35.58
N ARG A 24 0.62 44.90 -34.92
CA ARG A 24 0.72 44.73 -33.48
C ARG A 24 -0.11 45.76 -32.70
N LYS A 25 0.02 47.08 -33.11
CA LYS A 25 -0.73 48.16 -32.46
C LYS A 25 -2.23 48.00 -32.68
N ILE A 26 -2.66 47.65 -33.89
CA ILE A 26 -4.07 47.47 -34.24
C ILE A 26 -4.67 46.25 -33.48
N LEU A 27 -3.95 45.11 -33.42
CA LEU A 27 -4.41 43.93 -32.71
C LEU A 27 -4.56 44.17 -31.18
N LEU A 28 -3.67 44.99 -30.61
CA LEU A 28 -3.80 45.40 -29.24
C LEU A 28 -4.99 46.33 -29.02
N ALA A 29 -5.13 47.38 -29.85
CA ALA A 29 -6.17 48.40 -29.70
C ALA A 29 -7.58 47.84 -29.95
N GLN A 30 -7.76 47.06 -31.01
CA GLN A 30 -9.10 46.59 -31.43
C GLN A 30 -9.54 45.28 -30.74
N PHE A 31 -8.59 44.41 -30.41
CA PHE A 31 -8.92 43.07 -29.91
C PHE A 31 -8.32 42.74 -28.52
N GLY A 32 -7.60 43.71 -27.92
CA GLY A 32 -6.91 43.50 -26.63
C GLY A 32 -5.84 42.39 -26.69
N TYR A 33 -5.35 42.04 -27.88
CA TYR A 33 -4.42 40.95 -28.05
C TYR A 33 -2.97 41.42 -28.04
N GLU A 34 -2.30 41.20 -26.94
CA GLU A 34 -0.86 41.51 -26.81
C GLU A 34 -0.01 40.41 -27.48
N THR A 35 0.89 40.84 -28.35
CA THR A 35 1.77 39.92 -29.09
C THR A 35 3.11 40.59 -29.43
N THR A 36 4.11 39.77 -29.82
CA THR A 36 5.43 40.25 -30.22
C THR A 36 5.58 40.25 -31.75
N ILE A 37 6.42 41.15 -32.28
CA ILE A 37 6.76 41.19 -33.71
C ILE A 37 7.31 39.82 -34.18
N ARG A 38 8.09 39.13 -33.33
CA ARG A 38 8.58 37.78 -33.59
C ARG A 38 7.44 36.78 -33.84
N THR A 39 6.37 36.85 -33.05
CA THR A 39 5.19 36.00 -33.22
C THR A 39 4.49 36.31 -34.56
N LEU A 40 4.33 37.57 -34.88
CA LEU A 40 3.72 37.99 -36.18
C LEU A 40 4.56 37.55 -37.38
N ARG A 41 5.89 37.67 -37.34
CA ARG A 41 6.79 37.12 -38.37
C ARG A 41 6.63 35.59 -38.51
N ARG A 42 6.48 34.87 -37.42
CA ARG A 42 6.21 33.41 -37.47
C ARG A 42 4.86 33.08 -38.12
N TRP A 43 3.86 33.95 -37.98
CA TRP A 43 2.58 33.80 -38.67
C TRP A 43 2.73 34.11 -40.15
N THR A 44 3.45 35.15 -40.54
CA THR A 44 3.76 35.44 -41.95
C THR A 44 4.45 34.25 -42.62
N ASN A 45 5.45 33.65 -41.96
CA ASN A 45 6.14 32.49 -42.51
C ASN A 45 5.23 31.23 -42.62
N LYS A 46 4.16 31.16 -41.85
CA LYS A 46 3.14 30.11 -42.00
C LYS A 46 2.29 30.32 -43.24
N LEU A 47 1.98 31.57 -43.57
CA LEU A 47 1.22 31.92 -44.77
C LEU A 47 1.93 31.54 -46.07
N ASN A 48 3.24 31.66 -46.11
CA ASN A 48 4.04 31.37 -47.30
C ASN A 48 4.24 29.89 -47.57
N LYS A 49 3.61 29.01 -46.77
CA LYS A 49 3.60 27.57 -46.98
C LYS A 49 2.27 27.11 -47.57
N THR A 50 2.31 26.10 -48.39
CA THR A 50 1.20 25.54 -49.18
C THR A 50 -0.02 25.08 -48.38
N GLU A 51 0.10 24.93 -47.04
CA GLU A 51 -1.00 24.53 -46.19
C GLU A 51 -1.48 25.69 -45.31
N TRP A 52 -2.69 26.20 -45.61
CA TRP A 52 -3.37 27.23 -44.83
C TRP A 52 -4.04 26.72 -43.57
N ASP A 53 -3.27 26.26 -42.60
CA ASP A 53 -3.80 25.86 -41.31
C ASP A 53 -3.50 26.92 -40.24
N LEU A 54 -4.54 27.71 -39.91
CA LEU A 54 -4.47 28.74 -38.86
C LEU A 54 -4.63 28.19 -37.45
N LYS A 55 -4.92 26.88 -37.29
CA LYS A 55 -5.08 26.24 -36.02
C LYS A 55 -3.73 26.02 -35.33
N ASP A 56 -3.76 25.96 -34.03
CA ASP A 56 -2.57 25.53 -33.27
C ASP A 56 -2.29 24.05 -33.53
N LYS A 57 -1.07 23.75 -33.96
CA LYS A 57 -0.63 22.34 -34.07
C LYS A 57 -0.54 21.71 -32.71
N SER A 58 -0.88 20.41 -32.62
CA SER A 58 -0.73 19.65 -31.40
C SER A 58 0.70 19.74 -30.84
N LYS A 59 0.82 20.02 -29.53
CA LYS A 59 2.09 20.03 -28.83
C LYS A 59 2.49 18.64 -28.31
N LYS A 60 1.69 17.62 -28.60
CA LYS A 60 2.02 16.25 -28.22
C LYS A 60 3.27 15.78 -28.96
N PRO A 61 4.19 15.08 -28.30
CA PRO A 61 5.31 14.44 -28.98
C PRO A 61 4.81 13.51 -30.08
N LYS A 62 5.45 13.51 -31.22
CA LYS A 62 5.10 12.64 -32.36
C LYS A 62 5.38 11.16 -32.03
N LEU A 63 6.43 10.90 -31.28
CA LEU A 63 6.78 9.58 -30.76
C LEU A 63 6.56 9.57 -29.25
N ILE A 64 5.64 8.75 -28.79
CA ILE A 64 5.39 8.52 -27.37
C ILE A 64 5.85 7.11 -27.06
N HIS A 65 6.93 6.99 -26.31
CA HIS A 65 7.38 5.70 -25.78
C HIS A 65 6.52 5.33 -24.57
N TYR A 66 5.61 4.40 -24.76
CA TYR A 66 4.80 3.87 -23.67
C TYR A 66 5.63 2.87 -22.86
N LYS A 67 5.88 3.19 -21.58
CA LYS A 67 6.54 2.25 -20.66
C LYS A 67 5.66 1.05 -20.29
N ILE A 68 4.36 1.16 -20.54
CA ILE A 68 3.39 0.13 -20.22
C ILE A 68 2.90 -0.46 -21.52
N THR A 69 3.29 -1.70 -21.77
CA THR A 69 2.78 -2.51 -22.89
C THR A 69 1.49 -3.22 -22.47
N PRO A 70 0.65 -3.68 -23.41
CA PRO A 70 -0.52 -4.48 -23.10
C PRO A 70 -0.20 -5.74 -22.27
N GLU A 71 0.95 -6.35 -22.50
CA GLU A 71 1.43 -7.51 -21.74
C GLU A 71 1.68 -7.17 -20.27
N ILE A 72 2.33 -6.04 -20.00
CA ILE A 72 2.56 -5.55 -18.63
C ILE A 72 1.23 -5.22 -17.95
N GLU A 73 0.30 -4.59 -18.66
CA GLU A 73 -1.03 -4.29 -18.15
C GLU A 73 -1.77 -5.58 -17.76
N ASN A 74 -1.80 -6.58 -18.65
CA ASN A 74 -2.41 -7.89 -18.39
C ASN A 74 -1.75 -8.59 -17.20
N LYS A 75 -0.42 -8.54 -17.08
CA LYS A 75 0.31 -9.12 -15.96
C LYS A 75 -0.06 -8.46 -14.63
N ILE A 76 -0.25 -7.13 -14.60
CA ILE A 76 -0.70 -6.40 -13.41
C ILE A 76 -2.11 -6.86 -13.01
N ILE A 77 -3.04 -6.97 -13.96
CA ILE A 77 -4.41 -7.43 -13.72
C ILE A 77 -4.42 -8.86 -13.19
N TYR A 78 -3.67 -9.75 -13.84
CA TYR A 78 -3.53 -11.16 -13.42
C TYR A 78 -3.03 -11.26 -11.97
N LEU A 79 -1.92 -10.56 -11.65
CA LEU A 79 -1.36 -10.57 -10.31
C LEU A 79 -2.33 -9.96 -9.29
N ARG A 80 -3.05 -8.89 -9.64
CA ARG A 80 -4.07 -8.31 -8.76
C ARG A 80 -5.17 -9.33 -8.43
N ASN A 81 -5.71 -10.00 -9.42
CA ASN A 81 -6.78 -10.97 -9.23
C ASN A 81 -6.31 -12.20 -8.46
N LYS A 82 -5.09 -12.68 -8.73
CA LYS A 82 -4.51 -13.84 -8.05
C LYS A 82 -4.13 -13.57 -6.61
N THR A 83 -3.65 -12.35 -6.31
CA THR A 83 -3.05 -12.04 -5.01
C THR A 83 -3.85 -11.10 -4.13
N GLY A 84 -4.76 -10.31 -4.69
CA GLY A 84 -5.44 -9.24 -3.99
C GLY A 84 -4.54 -8.05 -3.62
N PHE A 85 -3.28 -8.03 -4.06
CA PHE A 85 -2.32 -6.98 -3.70
C PHE A 85 -2.65 -5.65 -4.36
N GLY A 86 -2.50 -4.54 -3.60
CA GLY A 86 -2.56 -3.17 -4.12
C GLY A 86 -1.24 -2.73 -4.74
N GLU A 87 -1.24 -1.49 -5.32
CA GLU A 87 -0.10 -0.91 -6.04
C GLU A 87 1.22 -0.94 -5.25
N ASN A 88 1.17 -0.73 -3.93
CA ASN A 88 2.36 -0.70 -3.07
C ASN A 88 3.07 -2.05 -2.95
N LYS A 89 2.36 -3.16 -3.15
CA LYS A 89 2.94 -4.49 -3.15
C LYS A 89 3.24 -4.98 -4.56
N LEU A 90 2.34 -4.66 -5.52
CA LEU A 90 2.52 -5.05 -6.90
C LEU A 90 3.77 -4.45 -7.53
N VAL A 91 4.19 -3.24 -7.12
CA VAL A 91 5.40 -2.60 -7.65
C VAL A 91 6.65 -3.46 -7.49
N ASN A 92 6.72 -4.29 -6.44
CA ASN A 92 7.86 -5.17 -6.19
C ASN A 92 8.05 -6.28 -7.25
N TYR A 93 7.03 -6.52 -8.07
CA TYR A 93 7.08 -7.50 -9.18
C TYR A 93 7.48 -6.88 -10.52
N PHE A 94 7.74 -5.55 -10.56
CA PHE A 94 8.04 -4.81 -11.78
C PHE A 94 9.22 -3.86 -11.57
N GLN A 95 10.34 -4.11 -12.20
CA GLN A 95 11.59 -3.33 -12.00
C GLN A 95 11.50 -1.85 -12.39
N ASN A 96 10.65 -1.50 -13.38
CA ASN A 96 10.65 -0.17 -14.00
C ASN A 96 9.31 0.58 -13.91
N LEU A 97 8.39 0.12 -13.03
CA LEU A 97 7.08 0.75 -12.87
C LEU A 97 6.98 1.49 -11.55
N SER A 98 6.35 2.66 -11.59
CA SER A 98 6.01 3.41 -10.37
C SER A 98 4.68 2.95 -9.80
N HIS A 99 4.49 3.14 -8.48
CA HIS A 99 3.20 2.96 -7.81
C HIS A 99 2.06 3.68 -8.52
N LYS A 100 2.31 4.93 -8.98
CA LYS A 100 1.32 5.75 -9.70
C LYS A 100 0.91 5.12 -11.03
N SER A 101 1.85 4.49 -11.74
CA SER A 101 1.57 3.81 -13.02
C SER A 101 0.67 2.59 -12.80
N ILE A 102 1.00 1.77 -11.80
CA ILE A 102 0.20 0.60 -11.44
C ILE A 102 -1.20 1.02 -10.96
N ASN A 103 -1.28 2.05 -10.10
CA ASN A 103 -2.55 2.57 -9.63
C ASN A 103 -3.46 3.06 -10.78
N LYS A 104 -2.91 3.74 -11.79
CA LYS A 104 -3.67 4.15 -12.97
C LYS A 104 -4.28 2.95 -13.71
N ILE A 105 -3.54 1.85 -13.84
CA ILE A 105 -4.04 0.63 -14.48
C ILE A 105 -5.15 0.01 -13.64
N LEU A 106 -4.93 -0.16 -12.34
CA LEU A 106 -5.93 -0.71 -11.44
C LEU A 106 -7.23 0.12 -11.44
N ASN A 107 -7.12 1.45 -11.47
CA ASN A 107 -8.27 2.36 -11.58
C ASN A 107 -8.98 2.23 -12.93
N LYS A 108 -8.23 2.15 -14.03
CA LYS A 108 -8.78 1.95 -15.38
C LYS A 108 -9.66 0.71 -15.45
N HIS A 109 -9.25 -0.37 -14.77
CA HIS A 109 -9.97 -1.63 -14.72
C HIS A 109 -10.89 -1.78 -13.50
N LYS A 110 -11.16 -0.69 -12.75
CA LYS A 110 -12.04 -0.68 -11.55
C LYS A 110 -11.63 -1.72 -10.47
N LEU A 111 -10.34 -2.02 -10.40
CA LEU A 111 -9.76 -2.99 -9.45
C LEU A 111 -9.28 -2.33 -8.15
N THR A 112 -9.56 -1.05 -7.94
CA THR A 112 -9.30 -0.32 -6.69
C THR A 112 -10.60 -0.15 -5.92
N ASN A 113 -10.54 -0.35 -4.59
CA ASN A 113 -11.63 0.05 -3.72
C ASN A 113 -11.43 1.51 -3.33
N PRO A 114 -12.28 2.44 -3.78
CA PRO A 114 -12.23 3.81 -3.29
C PRO A 114 -12.48 3.78 -1.78
N ASN A 115 -11.54 4.33 -1.01
CA ASN A 115 -11.73 4.47 0.43
C ASN A 115 -12.43 5.83 0.67
N PRO A 116 -13.76 5.88 0.87
CA PRO A 116 -14.51 7.13 0.99
C PRO A 116 -14.15 7.89 2.28
N ASN A 117 -13.57 7.21 3.27
CA ASN A 117 -13.27 7.77 4.59
C ASN A 117 -11.76 7.90 4.81
N ARG A 118 -11.14 8.90 4.20
CA ARG A 118 -9.76 9.28 4.50
C ARG A 118 -9.73 10.02 5.85
N ARG A 119 -9.79 9.27 6.96
CA ARG A 119 -9.64 9.85 8.32
C ARG A 119 -8.27 10.53 8.42
N LYS A 120 -8.19 11.69 9.12
CA LYS A 120 -6.93 12.35 9.46
C LYS A 120 -6.00 11.32 10.12
N ARG A 121 -4.78 11.18 9.61
CA ARG A 121 -3.79 10.25 10.17
C ARG A 121 -3.41 10.74 11.56
N ILE A 122 -3.81 10.02 12.59
CA ILE A 122 -3.28 10.18 13.94
C ILE A 122 -1.84 9.66 13.93
N LYS A 123 -0.89 10.48 14.37
CA LYS A 123 0.50 10.05 14.54
C LYS A 123 0.59 9.19 15.80
N TYR A 124 0.67 7.88 15.65
CA TYR A 124 0.94 6.94 16.74
C TYR A 124 2.44 6.77 16.94
N VAL A 125 2.89 6.71 18.19
CA VAL A 125 4.25 6.28 18.52
C VAL A 125 4.35 4.79 18.19
N ARG A 126 5.20 4.46 17.21
CA ARG A 126 5.42 3.08 16.80
C ARG A 126 6.65 2.56 17.52
N TRP A 127 6.49 1.51 18.29
CA TRP A 127 7.59 0.79 18.89
C TRP A 127 7.68 -0.64 18.33
N GLN A 128 8.89 -1.17 18.30
CA GLN A 128 9.18 -2.51 17.78
C GLN A 128 10.41 -3.06 18.49
N ARG A 129 10.41 -4.33 18.84
CA ARG A 129 11.57 -5.00 19.37
C ARG A 129 12.63 -5.18 18.28
N LYS A 130 13.91 -5.12 18.66
CA LYS A 130 15.03 -5.18 17.71
C LYS A 130 15.29 -6.57 17.16
N HIS A 131 14.98 -7.62 17.92
CA HIS A 131 15.33 -9.00 17.59
C HIS A 131 14.08 -9.90 17.60
N PRO A 132 14.01 -10.90 16.70
CA PRO A 132 13.02 -11.96 16.78
C PRO A 132 13.03 -12.65 18.15
N ASN A 133 11.93 -13.24 18.53
CA ASN A 133 11.71 -13.89 19.84
C ASN A 133 11.89 -12.97 21.06
N SER A 134 12.07 -11.66 20.86
CA SER A 134 12.07 -10.73 21.99
C SER A 134 10.67 -10.50 22.55
N LEU A 135 9.65 -10.48 21.68
CA LEU A 135 8.25 -10.32 22.08
C LEU A 135 7.34 -11.05 21.11
N TRP A 136 6.50 -11.93 21.62
CA TRP A 136 5.38 -12.50 20.89
C TRP A 136 4.11 -11.74 21.23
N GLN A 137 3.41 -11.25 20.22
CA GLN A 137 2.05 -10.72 20.37
C GLN A 137 1.06 -11.82 20.06
N MET A 138 0.09 -12.02 20.91
CA MET A 138 -0.95 -13.00 20.67
C MET A 138 -2.31 -12.45 21.04
N ASP A 139 -3.28 -12.90 20.30
CA ASP A 139 -4.65 -12.45 20.44
C ASP A 139 -5.61 -13.47 19.80
N ILE A 140 -6.87 -13.31 20.11
CA ILE A 140 -7.95 -14.13 19.64
C ILE A 140 -8.90 -13.25 18.85
N SER A 141 -9.20 -13.67 17.62
CA SER A 141 -10.17 -12.95 16.82
C SER A 141 -11.57 -13.00 17.43
N ASP A 142 -12.19 -11.83 17.60
CA ASP A 142 -13.59 -11.74 18.02
C ASP A 142 -14.54 -12.37 17.00
N GLN A 143 -14.16 -12.36 15.72
CA GLN A 143 -14.91 -13.01 14.65
C GLN A 143 -14.49 -14.47 14.52
N LYS A 144 -15.48 -15.37 14.59
CA LYS A 144 -15.25 -16.79 14.32
C LYS A 144 -15.01 -17.02 12.82
N ILE A 145 -13.94 -17.75 12.51
CA ILE A 145 -13.64 -18.20 11.15
C ILE A 145 -14.14 -19.65 11.04
N GLN A 146 -15.07 -19.88 10.13
CA GLN A 146 -15.73 -21.20 9.98
C GLN A 146 -16.31 -21.74 11.30
N GLY A 147 -16.93 -20.87 12.09
CA GLY A 147 -17.52 -21.23 13.37
C GLY A 147 -16.55 -21.43 14.53
N LYS A 148 -15.23 -21.30 14.31
CA LYS A 148 -14.18 -21.49 15.32
C LYS A 148 -13.49 -20.19 15.68
N TYR A 149 -13.02 -20.10 16.93
CA TYR A 149 -12.16 -18.99 17.36
C TYR A 149 -10.80 -19.09 16.69
N CYS A 150 -10.27 -17.98 16.26
CA CYS A 150 -8.97 -17.91 15.62
C CYS A 150 -7.94 -17.33 16.59
N PHE A 151 -7.00 -18.16 17.04
CA PHE A 151 -5.88 -17.77 17.90
C PHE A 151 -4.62 -17.59 17.08
N ALA A 152 -4.00 -16.41 17.16
CA ALA A 152 -2.78 -16.09 16.44
C ALA A 152 -1.64 -15.72 17.38
N VAL A 153 -0.42 -16.11 17.02
CA VAL A 153 0.83 -15.72 17.68
C VAL A 153 1.77 -15.13 16.62
N VAL A 154 2.18 -13.89 16.80
CA VAL A 154 2.99 -13.12 15.84
C VAL A 154 4.21 -12.53 16.53
N ASP A 155 5.38 -12.70 15.93
CA ASP A 155 6.62 -12.06 16.41
C ASP A 155 6.59 -10.55 16.17
N ASP A 156 6.92 -9.78 17.18
CA ASP A 156 6.87 -8.31 17.15
C ASP A 156 7.89 -7.69 16.22
N CYS A 157 9.08 -8.25 16.12
CA CYS A 157 10.17 -7.74 15.29
C CYS A 157 9.90 -7.99 13.81
N SER A 158 9.70 -9.24 13.45
CA SER A 158 9.64 -9.71 12.07
C SER A 158 8.23 -9.74 11.49
N ARG A 159 7.19 -9.61 12.31
CA ARG A 159 5.79 -9.90 11.95
C ARG A 159 5.54 -11.36 11.58
N TYR A 160 6.49 -12.25 11.81
CA TYR A 160 6.35 -13.66 11.48
C TYR A 160 5.21 -14.28 12.28
N CYS A 161 4.26 -14.88 11.61
CA CYS A 161 3.18 -15.62 12.22
C CYS A 161 3.72 -17.00 12.66
N LEU A 162 4.02 -17.12 13.93
CA LEU A 162 4.52 -18.35 14.55
C LEU A 162 3.46 -19.44 14.53
N GLY A 163 2.19 -19.06 14.71
CA GLY A 163 1.07 -19.97 14.68
C GLY A 163 -0.26 -19.27 14.45
N LEU A 164 -1.15 -19.98 13.76
CA LEU A 164 -2.54 -19.58 13.53
C LEU A 164 -3.41 -20.83 13.70
N PHE A 165 -4.28 -20.82 14.71
CA PHE A 165 -5.02 -21.99 15.16
C PHE A 165 -6.51 -21.71 15.21
N ALA A 166 -7.30 -22.64 14.67
CA ALA A 166 -8.75 -22.62 14.79
C ALA A 166 -9.18 -23.46 15.98
N LEU A 167 -9.79 -22.87 17.01
CA LEU A 167 -10.16 -23.49 18.26
C LEU A 167 -11.68 -23.53 18.43
N ASN A 168 -12.23 -24.68 18.83
CA ASN A 168 -13.65 -24.81 19.15
C ASN A 168 -13.99 -24.09 20.45
N GLN A 169 -13.09 -24.18 21.44
CA GLN A 169 -13.23 -23.54 22.73
C GLN A 169 -11.96 -22.81 23.14
N MET A 170 -12.14 -21.75 23.87
CA MET A 170 -11.06 -20.91 24.37
C MET A 170 -10.80 -21.30 25.85
N SER A 171 -9.65 -21.90 26.09
CA SER A 171 -9.21 -22.21 27.45
C SER A 171 -7.72 -21.90 27.64
N THR A 172 -7.36 -21.50 28.87
CA THR A 172 -5.96 -21.27 29.25
C THR A 172 -5.12 -22.52 29.01
N THR A 173 -5.67 -23.70 29.22
CA THR A 173 -4.98 -24.99 29.04
C THR A 173 -4.67 -25.23 27.54
N ALA A 174 -5.65 -25.04 26.67
CA ALA A 174 -5.44 -25.19 25.22
C ALA A 174 -4.37 -24.23 24.69
N ILE A 175 -4.41 -22.97 25.12
CA ILE A 175 -3.41 -21.97 24.75
C ILE A 175 -2.01 -22.37 25.23
N ARG A 176 -1.88 -22.84 26.45
CA ARG A 176 -0.59 -23.28 27.00
C ARG A 176 0.00 -24.45 26.20
N VAL A 177 -0.78 -25.43 25.83
CA VAL A 177 -0.35 -26.57 25.00
C VAL A 177 0.16 -26.08 23.65
N ILE A 178 -0.56 -25.15 23.01
CA ILE A 178 -0.15 -24.54 21.75
C ILE A 178 1.18 -23.79 21.92
N LEU A 179 1.29 -22.98 22.97
CA LEU A 179 2.52 -22.21 23.22
C LEU A 179 3.71 -23.11 23.54
N ASP A 180 3.52 -24.21 24.29
CA ASP A 180 4.58 -25.18 24.54
C ASP A 180 5.10 -25.79 23.23
N LYS A 181 4.21 -26.10 22.29
CA LYS A 181 4.57 -26.55 20.96
C LYS A 181 5.31 -25.46 20.16
N LEU A 182 4.86 -24.21 20.21
CA LEU A 182 5.55 -23.13 19.51
C LEU A 182 6.93 -22.85 20.10
N ILE A 183 7.07 -22.91 21.41
CA ILE A 183 8.34 -22.78 22.13
C ILE A 183 9.34 -23.88 21.72
N SER A 184 8.87 -25.12 21.56
CA SER A 184 9.75 -26.22 21.12
C SER A 184 10.28 -26.04 19.70
N ILE A 185 9.56 -25.32 18.85
CA ILE A 185 9.93 -25.06 17.46
C ILE A 185 10.76 -23.79 17.31
N HIS A 186 10.38 -22.72 18.00
CA HIS A 186 10.90 -21.37 17.78
C HIS A 186 11.79 -20.84 18.91
N GLY A 187 11.92 -21.59 20.00
CA GLY A 187 12.60 -21.14 21.21
C GLY A 187 11.68 -20.32 22.14
N VAL A 188 12.17 -20.08 23.36
CA VAL A 188 11.45 -19.35 24.40
C VAL A 188 11.49 -17.85 24.11
N PRO A 189 10.34 -17.14 24.00
CA PRO A 189 10.35 -15.69 23.87
C PRO A 189 10.72 -15.02 25.19
N ARG A 190 11.32 -13.85 25.12
CA ARG A 190 11.62 -13.06 26.33
C ARG A 190 10.36 -12.46 26.94
N GLU A 191 9.43 -12.04 26.11
CA GLU A 191 8.18 -11.38 26.51
C GLU A 191 7.01 -11.91 25.70
N ILE A 192 5.84 -11.92 26.32
CA ILE A 192 4.55 -12.20 25.67
C ILE A 192 3.61 -11.04 25.96
N LEU A 193 2.95 -10.53 24.92
CA LEU A 193 1.94 -9.47 24.99
C LEU A 193 0.56 -10.05 24.69
N THR A 194 -0.38 -9.84 25.59
CA THR A 194 -1.79 -10.21 25.42
C THR A 194 -2.72 -9.03 25.71
N ASP A 195 -3.97 -9.21 25.38
CA ASP A 195 -5.05 -8.40 25.95
C ASP A 195 -5.34 -8.81 27.42
N ASN A 196 -6.40 -8.21 27.98
CA ASN A 196 -6.88 -8.53 29.34
C ASN A 196 -7.96 -9.61 29.36
N GLY A 197 -8.04 -10.46 28.33
CA GLY A 197 -9.05 -11.50 28.23
C GLY A 197 -8.98 -12.54 29.35
N ASN A 198 -10.14 -13.16 29.70
CA ASN A 198 -10.26 -14.17 30.75
C ASN A 198 -9.27 -15.32 30.60
N VAL A 199 -8.98 -15.69 29.35
CA VAL A 199 -8.09 -16.81 29.01
C VAL A 199 -6.64 -16.54 29.43
N PHE A 200 -6.22 -15.29 29.45
CA PHE A 200 -4.89 -14.82 29.85
C PHE A 200 -4.87 -14.35 31.32
N GLY A 201 -6.01 -14.50 32.03
CA GLY A 201 -6.06 -14.37 33.47
C GLY A 201 -6.40 -13.01 34.02
N LEU A 202 -7.35 -12.27 33.42
CA LEU A 202 -7.97 -11.07 34.01
C LEU A 202 -7.04 -10.31 34.92
N ARG A 203 -6.25 -9.47 34.79
CA ARG A 203 -5.43 -8.65 35.73
C ARG A 203 -4.86 -9.34 36.99
N SER A 204 -5.11 -10.63 37.20
CA SER A 204 -4.58 -11.36 38.36
C SER A 204 -3.13 -11.76 38.11
N LYS A 205 -2.21 -11.31 38.96
CA LYS A 205 -0.79 -11.73 38.95
C LYS A 205 -0.59 -13.22 39.29
N HIS A 206 -1.61 -13.88 39.75
CA HIS A 206 -1.59 -15.30 40.14
C HIS A 206 -2.39 -16.19 39.20
N SER A 207 -2.74 -15.69 38.01
CA SER A 207 -3.43 -16.50 37.02
C SER A 207 -2.61 -17.73 36.60
N LYS A 208 -3.30 -18.78 36.17
CA LYS A 208 -2.65 -20.00 35.65
C LYS A 208 -1.72 -19.70 34.48
N PHE A 209 -2.03 -18.68 33.72
CA PHE A 209 -1.21 -18.23 32.59
C PHE A 209 0.06 -17.50 33.06
N ASP A 210 -0.04 -16.59 34.04
CA ASP A 210 1.13 -15.89 34.59
C ASP A 210 2.09 -16.84 35.29
N VAL A 211 1.55 -17.84 36.04
CA VAL A 211 2.37 -18.89 36.65
C VAL A 211 3.12 -19.69 35.58
N TRP A 212 2.46 -20.03 34.45
CA TRP A 212 3.06 -20.72 33.32
C TRP A 212 4.19 -19.89 32.68
N CYS A 213 3.98 -18.58 32.49
CA CYS A 213 4.98 -17.66 31.97
C CYS A 213 6.21 -17.60 32.91
N ARG A 214 6.00 -17.36 34.20
CA ARG A 214 7.09 -17.26 35.20
C ARG A 214 7.96 -18.50 35.26
N ARG A 215 7.34 -19.68 35.20
CA ARG A 215 8.08 -20.98 35.21
C ARG A 215 9.02 -21.13 33.98
N ARG A 216 8.81 -20.34 32.94
CA ARG A 216 9.62 -20.35 31.72
C ARG A 216 10.49 -19.10 31.55
N ASN A 217 10.57 -18.25 32.57
CA ASN A 217 11.25 -16.97 32.55
C ASN A 217 10.72 -16.01 31.44
N ILE A 218 9.43 -16.11 31.12
CA ILE A 218 8.76 -15.26 30.16
C ILE A 218 8.09 -14.10 30.89
N LYS A 219 8.39 -12.87 30.51
CA LYS A 219 7.71 -11.68 31.02
C LYS A 219 6.35 -11.52 30.33
N HIS A 220 5.28 -11.68 31.07
CA HIS A 220 3.93 -11.42 30.56
C HIS A 220 3.59 -9.93 30.65
N ILE A 221 3.25 -9.33 29.52
CA ILE A 221 2.83 -7.93 29.38
C ILE A 221 1.37 -7.92 28.95
N ARG A 222 0.54 -7.15 29.65
CA ARG A 222 -0.85 -6.92 29.26
C ARG A 222 -1.01 -5.55 28.64
N THR A 223 -1.88 -5.46 27.63
CA THR A 223 -2.23 -4.15 27.05
C THR A 223 -2.90 -3.27 28.10
N ALA A 224 -2.54 -1.99 28.12
CA ALA A 224 -3.27 -1.02 28.93
C ALA A 224 -4.69 -0.83 28.35
N ILE A 225 -5.67 -0.60 29.24
CA ILE A 225 -7.04 -0.33 28.81
C ILE A 225 -7.04 0.92 27.93
N HIS A 226 -7.74 0.86 26.81
CA HIS A 226 -7.83 1.94 25.82
C HIS A 226 -6.48 2.39 25.20
N SER A 227 -5.47 1.52 25.15
CA SER A 227 -4.21 1.79 24.47
C SER A 227 -4.13 1.10 23.11
N PRO A 228 -4.64 1.72 22.03
CA PRO A 228 -4.70 1.10 20.69
C PRO A 228 -3.32 0.92 20.05
N THR A 229 -2.26 1.46 20.67
CA THR A 229 -0.90 1.39 20.13
C THR A 229 -0.20 0.09 20.46
N THR A 230 -0.67 -0.64 21.47
CA THR A 230 0.03 -1.81 22.01
C THR A 230 -0.33 -3.08 21.23
N SER A 231 -1.59 -3.26 20.84
CA SER A 231 -2.10 -4.43 20.10
C SER A 231 -2.19 -4.21 18.58
N GLY A 232 -1.89 -3.01 18.10
CA GLY A 232 -2.13 -2.63 16.70
C GLY A 232 -1.44 -3.49 15.63
N LYS A 233 -0.43 -4.30 15.97
CA LYS A 233 0.24 -5.21 15.04
C LYS A 233 -0.56 -6.50 14.86
N ILE A 234 -1.03 -7.10 15.94
CA ILE A 234 -1.84 -8.31 15.90
C ILE A 234 -3.24 -8.00 15.33
N GLU A 235 -3.82 -6.85 15.65
CA GLU A 235 -5.06 -6.37 15.03
C GLU A 235 -4.89 -6.22 13.50
N ARG A 236 -3.75 -5.67 13.05
CA ARG A 236 -3.43 -5.56 11.63
C ARG A 236 -3.24 -6.93 10.97
N PHE A 237 -2.74 -7.91 11.71
CA PHE A 237 -2.65 -9.29 11.24
C PHE A 237 -4.05 -9.85 10.97
N PHE A 238 -4.98 -9.73 11.91
CA PHE A 238 -6.37 -10.18 11.71
C PHE A 238 -7.08 -9.43 10.58
N GLN A 239 -6.91 -8.12 10.46
CA GLN A 239 -7.42 -7.36 9.31
C GLN A 239 -6.86 -7.87 7.97
N THR A 240 -5.65 -8.40 7.97
CA THR A 240 -5.05 -9.01 6.78
C THR A 240 -5.64 -10.40 6.54
N LEU A 241 -5.84 -11.18 7.59
CA LEU A 241 -6.49 -12.47 7.53
C LEU A 241 -7.89 -12.35 6.90
N ASP A 242 -8.73 -11.45 7.40
CA ASP A 242 -10.09 -11.22 6.89
C ASP A 242 -10.11 -10.90 5.39
N LYS A 243 -9.16 -10.07 4.92
CA LYS A 243 -9.10 -9.62 3.54
C LYS A 243 -8.49 -10.63 2.58
N GLU A 244 -7.51 -11.39 3.04
CA GLU A 244 -6.70 -12.25 2.18
C GLU A 244 -6.99 -13.75 2.35
N PHE A 245 -7.85 -14.14 3.31
CA PHE A 245 -8.17 -15.54 3.61
C PHE A 245 -8.84 -16.26 2.43
N ILE A 246 -9.63 -15.53 1.65
CA ILE A 246 -10.28 -16.07 0.45
C ILE A 246 -9.26 -16.53 -0.60
N PHE A 247 -8.11 -15.86 -0.69
CA PHE A 247 -7.03 -16.24 -1.63
C PHE A 247 -6.25 -17.48 -1.18
N CYS A 248 -6.57 -18.02 -0.01
CA CYS A 248 -5.96 -19.20 0.58
C CYS A 248 -6.99 -20.33 0.75
N ASN A 249 -8.06 -20.34 -0.05
CA ASN A 249 -9.14 -21.32 0.02
C ASN A 249 -9.72 -21.46 1.44
N LYS A 250 -9.65 -20.40 2.24
CA LYS A 250 -10.05 -20.38 3.67
C LYS A 250 -9.29 -21.41 4.52
N ASP A 251 -8.07 -21.75 4.13
CA ASP A 251 -7.17 -22.61 4.88
C ASP A 251 -6.19 -21.77 5.70
N ALA A 252 -6.13 -22.02 7.02
CA ALA A 252 -5.33 -21.23 7.95
C ALA A 252 -3.82 -21.44 7.75
N GLU A 253 -3.39 -22.67 7.41
CA GLU A 253 -1.98 -22.95 7.18
C GLU A 253 -1.49 -22.37 5.84
N LEU A 254 -2.29 -22.49 4.80
CA LEU A 254 -1.99 -21.83 3.51
C LEU A 254 -1.91 -20.31 3.69
N PHE A 255 -2.82 -19.71 4.49
CA PHE A 255 -2.72 -18.29 4.80
C PHE A 255 -1.44 -17.96 5.57
N ARG A 256 -1.08 -18.74 6.60
CA ARG A 256 0.13 -18.55 7.39
C ARG A 256 1.39 -18.63 6.51
N MET A 257 1.47 -19.63 5.63
CA MET A 257 2.57 -19.77 4.67
C MET A 257 2.65 -18.58 3.72
N ARG A 258 1.51 -18.19 3.13
CA ARG A 258 1.42 -17.02 2.27
C ARG A 258 1.83 -15.74 2.98
N TYR A 259 1.34 -15.53 4.19
CA TYR A 259 1.64 -14.36 5.02
C TYR A 259 3.14 -14.27 5.32
N ASN A 260 3.75 -15.39 5.72
CA ASN A 260 5.14 -15.43 6.14
C ASN A 260 6.14 -15.39 4.98
N HIS A 261 5.89 -16.11 3.89
CA HIS A 261 6.90 -16.35 2.85
C HIS A 261 6.66 -15.61 1.55
N PHE A 262 5.45 -15.15 1.31
CA PHE A 262 5.09 -14.57 0.03
C PHE A 262 4.66 -13.10 0.12
N ARG A 263 4.08 -12.69 1.24
CA ARG A 263 3.48 -11.37 1.39
C ARG A 263 4.52 -10.33 1.80
N PRO A 264 4.85 -9.31 0.95
CA PRO A 264 5.75 -8.24 1.34
C PRO A 264 5.07 -7.30 2.34
N HIS A 265 5.83 -6.83 3.33
CA HIS A 265 5.37 -5.91 4.36
C HIS A 265 6.05 -4.55 4.24
N THR A 266 5.26 -3.50 4.08
CA THR A 266 5.78 -2.12 3.99
C THR A 266 6.56 -1.70 5.25
N SER A 267 6.17 -2.21 6.44
CA SER A 267 6.87 -1.94 7.70
C SER A 267 8.21 -2.69 7.82
N LEU A 268 8.49 -3.62 6.92
CA LEU A 268 9.73 -4.40 6.84
C LEU A 268 10.49 -4.09 5.54
N GLU A 269 10.37 -2.88 5.03
CA GLU A 269 11.02 -2.46 3.78
C GLU A 269 10.66 -3.36 2.59
N ASN A 270 9.41 -3.82 2.54
CA ASN A 270 8.88 -4.77 1.58
C ASN A 270 9.48 -6.19 1.61
N LYS A 271 10.24 -6.51 2.64
CA LYS A 271 10.63 -7.90 2.91
C LYS A 271 9.45 -8.71 3.42
N THR A 272 9.53 -10.02 3.26
CA THR A 272 8.57 -10.95 3.88
C THR A 272 8.90 -11.15 5.36
N PRO A 273 7.93 -11.53 6.21
CA PRO A 273 8.19 -11.88 7.60
C PRO A 273 9.28 -12.93 7.79
N SER A 274 9.32 -13.96 6.92
CA SER A 274 10.31 -15.03 7.00
C SER A 274 11.73 -14.53 6.69
N GLU A 275 11.90 -13.66 5.70
CA GLU A 275 13.20 -13.08 5.40
C GLU A 275 13.77 -12.33 6.61
N VAL A 276 12.92 -11.60 7.36
CA VAL A 276 13.35 -10.88 8.56
C VAL A 276 13.56 -11.83 9.73
N TYR A 277 12.65 -12.80 9.94
CA TYR A 277 12.74 -13.73 11.07
C TYR A 277 14.00 -14.59 11.00
N PHE A 278 14.28 -15.20 9.85
CA PHE A 278 15.42 -16.09 9.67
C PHE A 278 16.75 -15.40 9.38
N ALA A 279 16.74 -14.11 8.99
CA ALA A 279 18.00 -13.35 8.82
C ALA A 279 18.81 -13.31 10.13
N PHE A 280 18.15 -13.29 11.27
CA PHE A 280 18.81 -13.30 12.58
C PHE A 280 19.27 -14.70 13.03
N HIS A 281 18.67 -15.78 12.50
CA HIS A 281 19.07 -17.15 12.83
C HIS A 281 20.30 -17.63 12.05
N LYS A 282 20.72 -16.90 10.99
CA LYS A 282 21.94 -17.20 10.24
C LYS A 282 23.21 -16.60 10.86
N LEU A 283 23.05 -15.83 11.94
CA LEU A 283 24.17 -15.12 12.61
C LEU A 283 24.68 -15.84 13.87
N PHE A 284 24.12 -17.05 14.17
CA PHE A 284 24.54 -17.87 15.32
C PHE A 284 24.74 -19.31 14.89
#